data_4ffe8baf67fc8996ebb72b643a73292a
#
_entry.id   4ffe8baf67fc8996ebb72b643a73292a
#
_cell.length_a   1.000
_cell.length_b   1.000
_cell.length_c   1.000
_cell.angle_alpha   90.00
_cell.angle_beta   90.00
_cell.angle_gamma   90.00
#
_symmetry.space_group_name_H-M   'P 1'
#
loop_
_entity.id
_entity.type
_entity.pdbx_description
1 polymer ?
#
loop_
_entity_poly.entity_id
_entity_poly.type
_entity_poly.pdbx_seq_one_letter_code
_entity_poly.pdbx_strand_id
1 'polypeptide(L)'
;MSELWRPAAEWELQSMIARLAREKRGMEVVGHGALRNTGRVAKSDVVLTTSGLKGVTLYEPTELVMSARAGTPLFEIEAVLAARGQMLAFEPIDLGPATGAPGGALSIGGVFATNFSGSRRISAGSARDNLLGVRAVNGRAELFKSGGRVMKNVTGLDVARGLTGSWGTLAVMTEVTFKVAPLPQTM
;
A
#
# COMPACT_ATOMS: atom_id res chain seq x y z
N MET A 1 -26.72 1.92 0.93
CA MET A 1 -25.52 1.26 0.35
C MET A 1 -24.48 2.35 0.08
N SER A 2 -23.23 2.14 0.45
CA SER A 2 -22.15 3.07 0.15
C SER A 2 -21.84 3.07 -1.36
N GLU A 3 -21.58 4.23 -1.92
CA GLU A 3 -21.14 4.36 -3.32
C GLU A 3 -19.73 3.82 -3.49
N LEU A 4 -19.42 3.13 -4.59
CA LEU A 4 -18.08 2.65 -4.91
C LEU A 4 -17.39 3.61 -5.88
N TRP A 5 -16.24 4.17 -5.47
CA TRP A 5 -15.41 5.06 -6.28
C TRP A 5 -14.06 4.42 -6.56
N ARG A 6 -13.63 4.46 -7.82
CA ARG A 6 -12.42 3.77 -8.29
C ARG A 6 -11.59 4.68 -9.20
N PRO A 7 -10.72 5.53 -8.64
CA PRO A 7 -9.84 6.36 -9.46
C PRO A 7 -8.81 5.49 -10.22
N ALA A 8 -8.53 5.86 -11.47
CA ALA A 8 -7.48 5.28 -12.29
C ALA A 8 -6.21 6.15 -12.31
N ALA A 9 -6.31 7.40 -11.87
CA ALA A 9 -5.20 8.35 -11.80
C ALA A 9 -5.21 9.16 -10.50
N GLU A 10 -4.04 9.72 -10.14
CA GLU A 10 -3.90 10.52 -8.91
C GLU A 10 -4.78 11.77 -8.93
N TRP A 11 -4.92 12.43 -10.08
CA TRP A 11 -5.76 13.62 -10.21
C TRP A 11 -7.27 13.32 -10.02
N GLU A 12 -7.72 12.13 -10.44
CA GLU A 12 -9.09 11.68 -10.15
C GLU A 12 -9.29 11.48 -8.66
N LEU A 13 -8.32 10.83 -7.99
CA LEU A 13 -8.34 10.65 -6.54
C LEU A 13 -8.39 12.00 -5.81
N GLN A 14 -7.56 12.97 -6.22
CA GLN A 14 -7.58 14.31 -5.66
C GLN A 14 -8.96 14.97 -5.82
N SER A 15 -9.54 14.89 -7.01
CA SER A 15 -10.87 15.45 -7.31
C SER A 15 -11.97 14.80 -6.46
N MET A 16 -11.89 13.47 -6.27
CA MET A 16 -12.82 12.69 -5.44
C MET A 16 -12.72 13.10 -3.96
N ILE A 17 -11.51 13.19 -3.42
CA ILE A 17 -11.28 13.60 -2.02
C ILE A 17 -11.73 15.04 -1.80
N ALA A 18 -11.41 15.96 -2.72
CA ALA A 18 -11.85 17.35 -2.64
C ALA A 18 -13.39 17.47 -2.62
N ARG A 19 -14.06 16.65 -3.44
CA ARG A 19 -15.53 16.58 -3.46
C ARG A 19 -16.08 16.09 -2.13
N LEU A 20 -15.56 14.98 -1.59
CA LEU A 20 -15.99 14.41 -0.31
C LEU A 20 -15.79 15.38 0.84
N ALA A 21 -14.63 16.06 0.88
CA ALA A 21 -14.33 17.07 1.89
C ALA A 21 -15.32 18.24 1.86
N ARG A 22 -15.65 18.73 0.67
CA ARG A 22 -16.65 19.81 0.48
C ARG A 22 -18.06 19.37 0.87
N GLU A 23 -18.43 18.13 0.53
CA GLU A 23 -19.74 17.55 0.85
C GLU A 23 -19.83 17.02 2.30
N LYS A 24 -18.72 17.05 3.06
CA LYS A 24 -18.58 16.49 4.43
C LYS A 24 -19.02 15.03 4.53
N ARG A 25 -18.72 14.24 3.51
CA ARG A 25 -19.02 12.81 3.43
C ARG A 25 -17.84 11.99 3.90
N GLY A 26 -18.13 10.94 4.68
CA GLY A 26 -17.13 9.98 5.13
C GLY A 26 -16.76 8.98 4.04
N MET A 27 -15.47 8.59 3.96
CA MET A 27 -15.01 7.55 3.06
C MET A 27 -14.30 6.43 3.80
N GLU A 28 -14.45 5.21 3.29
CA GLU A 28 -13.64 4.04 3.61
C GLU A 28 -12.65 3.82 2.48
N VAL A 29 -11.35 3.69 2.81
CA VAL A 29 -10.31 3.42 1.81
C VAL A 29 -10.00 1.93 1.79
N VAL A 30 -10.09 1.31 0.61
CA VAL A 30 -9.79 -0.11 0.42
C VAL A 30 -8.85 -0.32 -0.78
N GLY A 31 -8.08 -1.42 -0.75
CA GLY A 31 -7.43 -1.95 -1.93
C GLY A 31 -8.41 -2.81 -2.74
N HIS A 32 -8.23 -4.13 -2.69
CA HIS A 32 -9.17 -5.10 -3.24
C HIS A 32 -10.11 -5.69 -2.17
N GLY A 33 -10.06 -5.19 -0.94
CA GLY A 33 -10.98 -5.58 0.13
C GLY A 33 -10.54 -6.75 1.01
N ALA A 34 -9.32 -7.29 0.85
CA ALA A 34 -8.81 -8.44 1.63
C ALA A 34 -8.91 -8.25 3.15
N LEU A 35 -8.76 -7.03 3.63
CA LEU A 35 -8.73 -6.71 5.06
C LEU A 35 -10.00 -6.01 5.57
N ARG A 36 -11.02 -5.89 4.73
CA ARG A 36 -12.23 -5.14 5.05
C ARG A 36 -13.02 -5.71 6.23
N ASN A 37 -12.94 -7.02 6.40
CA ASN A 37 -13.61 -7.73 7.49
C ASN A 37 -12.76 -7.77 8.79
N THR A 38 -11.62 -7.08 8.82
CA THR A 38 -10.75 -7.02 9.99
C THR A 38 -11.19 -5.85 10.88
N GLY A 39 -11.61 -6.14 12.11
CA GLY A 39 -12.05 -5.13 13.07
C GLY A 39 -13.52 -4.73 12.94
N ARG A 40 -13.84 -3.49 13.29
CA ARG A 40 -15.22 -2.99 13.26
C ARG A 40 -15.62 -2.53 11.87
N VAL A 41 -16.87 -2.80 11.50
CA VAL A 41 -17.44 -2.31 10.24
C VAL A 41 -17.43 -0.78 10.23
N ALA A 42 -16.78 -0.20 9.24
CA ALA A 42 -16.80 1.23 9.03
C ALA A 42 -18.16 1.67 8.45
N LYS A 43 -18.72 2.73 9.05
CA LYS A 43 -19.89 3.42 8.47
C LYS A 43 -19.37 4.54 7.59
N SER A 44 -19.44 4.38 6.28
CA SER A 44 -18.99 5.37 5.30
C SER A 44 -20.05 5.61 4.23
N ASP A 45 -20.06 6.82 3.68
CA ASP A 45 -20.94 7.19 2.54
C ASP A 45 -20.37 6.63 1.24
N VAL A 46 -19.05 6.54 1.15
CA VAL A 46 -18.31 6.11 -0.03
C VAL A 46 -17.26 5.07 0.34
N VAL A 47 -17.14 4.04 -0.48
CA VAL A 47 -16.00 3.13 -0.52
C VAL A 47 -15.09 3.55 -1.66
N LEU A 48 -13.91 4.06 -1.33
CA LEU A 48 -12.89 4.45 -2.31
C LEU A 48 -11.89 3.31 -2.44
N THR A 49 -11.85 2.67 -3.62
CA THR A 49 -10.90 1.60 -3.88
C THR A 49 -9.71 2.08 -4.70
N THR A 50 -8.50 1.75 -4.25
CA THR A 50 -7.25 2.01 -4.99
C THR A 50 -7.00 1.00 -6.11
N SER A 51 -7.87 0.01 -6.33
CA SER A 51 -7.68 -1.06 -7.32
C SER A 51 -7.53 -0.57 -8.77
N GLY A 52 -7.92 0.68 -9.07
CA GLY A 52 -7.65 1.33 -10.35
C GLY A 52 -6.21 1.84 -10.51
N LEU A 53 -5.51 2.06 -9.40
CA LEU A 53 -4.12 2.52 -9.37
C LEU A 53 -3.19 1.31 -9.27
N LYS A 54 -2.89 0.64 -10.41
CA LYS A 54 -2.10 -0.59 -10.44
C LYS A 54 -0.94 -0.54 -11.40
N GLY A 55 0.02 -1.43 -11.19
CA GLY A 55 1.21 -1.65 -12.00
C GLY A 55 2.51 -1.32 -11.27
N VAL A 56 3.57 -2.01 -11.64
CA VAL A 56 4.95 -1.71 -11.22
C VAL A 56 5.41 -0.49 -12.01
N THR A 57 5.85 0.56 -11.32
CA THR A 57 6.28 1.83 -11.92
C THR A 57 7.80 1.93 -12.03
N LEU A 58 8.51 1.16 -11.21
CA LEU A 58 9.96 1.02 -11.24
C LEU A 58 10.36 -0.34 -10.68
N TYR A 59 11.35 -0.97 -11.29
CA TYR A 59 12.02 -2.11 -10.70
C TYR A 59 13.50 -2.11 -11.08
N GLU A 60 14.34 -1.96 -10.08
CA GLU A 60 15.81 -1.99 -10.21
C GLU A 60 16.34 -3.19 -9.41
N PRO A 61 16.44 -4.38 -10.04
CA PRO A 61 16.84 -5.61 -9.34
C PRO A 61 18.21 -5.53 -8.67
N THR A 62 19.18 -4.83 -9.29
CA THR A 62 20.53 -4.66 -8.75
C THR A 62 20.60 -3.76 -7.54
N GLU A 63 19.69 -2.79 -7.46
CA GLU A 63 19.55 -1.87 -6.33
C GLU A 63 18.62 -2.42 -5.24
N LEU A 64 17.98 -3.57 -5.50
CA LEU A 64 17.00 -4.19 -4.60
C LEU A 64 15.84 -3.24 -4.24
N VAL A 65 15.36 -2.47 -5.20
CA VAL A 65 14.30 -1.47 -5.03
C VAL A 65 13.20 -1.68 -6.06
N MET A 66 11.96 -1.60 -5.59
CA MET A 66 10.77 -1.61 -6.43
C MET A 66 9.83 -0.47 -6.04
N SER A 67 9.16 0.13 -7.03
CA SER A 67 8.03 1.02 -6.84
C SER A 67 6.81 0.45 -7.55
N ALA A 68 5.67 0.48 -6.88
CA ALA A 68 4.42 0.02 -7.46
C ALA A 68 3.25 0.91 -7.00
N ARG A 69 2.25 1.04 -7.86
CA ARG A 69 0.99 1.72 -7.51
C ARG A 69 0.26 0.94 -6.42
N ALA A 70 -0.38 1.65 -5.49
CA ALA A 70 -0.92 1.07 -4.26
C ALA A 70 -1.96 -0.03 -4.48
N GLY A 71 -2.73 0.03 -5.56
CA GLY A 71 -3.72 -0.99 -5.92
C GLY A 71 -3.15 -2.22 -6.61
N THR A 72 -1.84 -2.32 -6.83
CA THR A 72 -1.23 -3.51 -7.47
C THR A 72 -1.42 -4.73 -6.58
N PRO A 73 -2.02 -5.82 -7.09
CA PRO A 73 -2.16 -7.07 -6.35
C PRO A 73 -0.82 -7.61 -5.88
N LEU A 74 -0.77 -8.13 -4.66
CA LEU A 74 0.47 -8.64 -4.07
C LEU A 74 1.08 -9.77 -4.91
N PHE A 75 0.25 -10.69 -5.41
CA PHE A 75 0.73 -11.81 -6.23
C PHE A 75 1.41 -11.38 -7.53
N GLU A 76 1.01 -10.22 -8.13
CA GLU A 76 1.69 -9.66 -9.30
C GLU A 76 3.10 -9.17 -8.93
N ILE A 77 3.25 -8.54 -7.76
CA ILE A 77 4.56 -8.13 -7.23
C ILE A 77 5.45 -9.35 -6.99
N GLU A 78 4.92 -10.37 -6.32
CA GLU A 78 5.66 -11.59 -6.00
C GLU A 78 6.09 -12.34 -7.27
N ALA A 79 5.25 -12.40 -8.29
CA ALA A 79 5.59 -13.02 -9.58
C ALA A 79 6.74 -12.28 -10.29
N VAL A 80 6.73 -10.94 -10.29
CA VAL A 80 7.81 -10.12 -10.86
C VAL A 80 9.12 -10.34 -10.10
N LEU A 81 9.07 -10.39 -8.77
CA LEU A 81 10.24 -10.62 -7.93
C LEU A 81 10.79 -12.04 -8.10
N ALA A 82 9.94 -13.06 -8.08
CA ALA A 82 10.32 -14.46 -8.24
C ALA A 82 11.05 -14.71 -9.57
N ALA A 83 10.62 -14.06 -10.66
CA ALA A 83 11.29 -14.14 -11.97
C ALA A 83 12.75 -13.63 -11.95
N ARG A 84 13.15 -12.91 -10.90
CA ARG A 84 14.51 -12.39 -10.68
C ARG A 84 15.18 -12.99 -9.44
N GLY A 85 14.64 -14.07 -8.87
CA GLY A 85 15.18 -14.68 -7.66
C GLY A 85 15.13 -13.75 -6.45
N GLN A 86 14.11 -12.91 -6.36
CA GLN A 86 13.93 -11.95 -5.27
C GLN A 86 12.58 -12.15 -4.58
N MET A 87 12.43 -11.54 -3.40
CA MET A 87 11.26 -11.68 -2.54
C MET A 87 11.02 -10.43 -1.70
N LEU A 88 9.83 -10.35 -1.10
CA LEU A 88 9.52 -9.41 -0.02
C LEU A 88 9.97 -10.04 1.30
N ALA A 89 11.07 -9.53 1.87
CA ALA A 89 11.72 -10.14 3.04
C ALA A 89 10.83 -10.16 4.30
N PHE A 90 9.88 -9.23 4.42
CA PHE A 90 8.97 -9.11 5.56
C PHE A 90 7.74 -10.03 5.45
N GLU A 91 7.62 -10.84 4.40
CA GLU A 91 6.57 -11.85 4.19
C GLU A 91 5.16 -11.30 4.47
N PRO A 92 4.57 -10.53 3.55
CA PRO A 92 3.21 -10.02 3.74
C PRO A 92 2.21 -11.17 3.98
N ILE A 93 1.35 -11.01 4.99
CA ILE A 93 0.33 -12.02 5.30
C ILE A 93 -0.95 -11.68 4.53
N ASP A 94 -1.45 -12.61 3.72
CA ASP A 94 -2.81 -12.54 3.18
C ASP A 94 -3.81 -13.10 4.20
N LEU A 95 -4.49 -12.20 4.91
CA LEU A 95 -5.55 -12.56 5.86
C LEU A 95 -6.90 -12.79 5.19
N GLY A 96 -7.01 -12.62 3.87
CA GLY A 96 -8.27 -12.79 3.15
C GLY A 96 -8.95 -14.11 3.48
N PRO A 97 -8.28 -15.27 3.35
CA PRO A 97 -8.88 -16.57 3.68
C PRO A 97 -9.36 -16.68 5.13
N ALA A 98 -8.65 -16.07 6.08
CA ALA A 98 -9.03 -16.09 7.50
C ALA A 98 -10.19 -15.14 7.83
N THR A 99 -10.41 -14.10 7.01
CA THR A 99 -11.46 -13.08 7.22
C THR A 99 -12.67 -13.28 6.32
N GLY A 100 -12.69 -14.34 5.52
CA GLY A 100 -13.76 -14.63 4.57
C GLY A 100 -13.71 -13.78 3.29
N ALA A 101 -12.62 -13.07 3.04
CA ALA A 101 -12.37 -12.42 1.76
C ALA A 101 -11.71 -13.42 0.78
N PRO A 102 -11.86 -13.22 -0.56
CA PRO A 102 -11.15 -14.05 -1.53
C PRO A 102 -9.63 -13.99 -1.31
N GLY A 103 -8.96 -15.15 -1.39
CA GLY A 103 -7.50 -15.21 -1.42
C GLY A 103 -6.93 -14.42 -2.59
N GLY A 104 -5.73 -13.84 -2.42
CA GLY A 104 -5.09 -13.02 -3.45
C GLY A 104 -5.65 -11.61 -3.60
N ALA A 105 -6.61 -11.21 -2.76
CA ALA A 105 -7.19 -9.86 -2.78
C ALA A 105 -6.33 -8.79 -2.05
N LEU A 106 -5.15 -9.15 -1.56
CA LEU A 106 -4.26 -8.19 -0.90
C LEU A 106 -3.52 -7.34 -1.94
N SER A 107 -3.51 -6.02 -1.75
CA SER A 107 -2.73 -5.08 -2.57
C SER A 107 -1.49 -4.61 -1.83
N ILE A 108 -0.46 -4.19 -2.58
CA ILE A 108 0.77 -3.67 -1.96
C ILE A 108 0.50 -2.43 -1.09
N GLY A 109 -0.40 -1.56 -1.49
CA GLY A 109 -0.85 -0.44 -0.66
C GLY A 109 -1.53 -0.89 0.63
N GLY A 110 -2.32 -1.97 0.59
CA GLY A 110 -2.94 -2.58 1.76
C GLY A 110 -1.89 -3.13 2.74
N VAL A 111 -0.85 -3.77 2.23
CA VAL A 111 0.29 -4.27 3.03
C VAL A 111 0.93 -3.13 3.83
N PHE A 112 1.30 -2.04 3.16
CA PHE A 112 1.94 -0.91 3.83
C PHE A 112 0.97 -0.12 4.70
N ALA A 113 -0.28 0.06 4.26
CA ALA A 113 -1.29 0.76 5.07
C ALA A 113 -1.57 0.07 6.40
N THR A 114 -1.50 -1.25 6.47
CA THR A 114 -1.74 -2.04 7.69
C THR A 114 -0.48 -2.43 8.43
N ASN A 115 0.68 -2.39 7.78
CA ASN A 115 1.96 -2.89 8.30
C ASN A 115 1.94 -4.39 8.67
N PHE A 116 1.08 -5.18 8.04
CA PHE A 116 1.06 -6.61 8.29
C PHE A 116 2.29 -7.30 7.69
N SER A 117 2.93 -8.12 8.50
CA SER A 117 4.18 -8.80 8.17
C SER A 117 4.18 -10.19 8.79
N GLY A 118 4.83 -11.14 8.13
CA GLY A 118 4.93 -12.52 8.56
C GLY A 118 5.91 -12.75 9.69
N SER A 119 6.22 -14.02 9.91
CA SER A 119 7.10 -14.50 11.00
C SER A 119 8.53 -13.96 10.90
N ARG A 120 9.02 -13.72 9.69
CA ARG A 120 10.36 -13.13 9.45
C ARG A 120 10.50 -11.68 9.89
N ARG A 121 9.41 -11.05 10.35
CA ARG A 121 9.46 -9.69 10.89
C ARG A 121 10.56 -9.49 11.94
N ILE A 122 10.89 -10.50 12.72
CA ILE A 122 11.91 -10.41 13.77
C ILE A 122 13.32 -10.24 13.16
N SER A 123 13.61 -10.90 12.05
CA SER A 123 14.94 -10.87 11.39
C SER A 123 15.01 -9.90 10.22
N ALA A 124 13.93 -9.75 9.45
CA ALA A 124 13.88 -8.96 8.21
C ALA A 124 13.19 -7.59 8.40
N GLY A 125 12.69 -7.30 9.59
CA GLY A 125 11.85 -6.12 9.84
C GLY A 125 10.43 -6.27 9.33
N SER A 126 9.61 -5.26 9.60
CA SER A 126 8.23 -5.18 9.14
C SER A 126 8.13 -4.54 7.74
N ALA A 127 6.94 -4.47 7.17
CA ALA A 127 6.68 -3.71 5.95
C ALA A 127 7.18 -2.26 6.09
N ARG A 128 6.91 -1.60 7.23
CA ARG A 128 7.38 -0.25 7.56
C ARG A 128 8.89 -0.09 7.45
N ASP A 129 9.67 -1.08 7.88
CA ASP A 129 11.14 -1.01 7.88
C ASP A 129 11.71 -1.17 6.47
N ASN A 130 10.92 -1.71 5.56
CA ASN A 130 11.24 -1.90 4.15
C ASN A 130 10.70 -0.79 3.25
N LEU A 131 9.87 0.14 3.76
CA LEU A 131 9.38 1.29 3.00
C LEU A 131 10.48 2.34 2.84
N LEU A 132 10.70 2.78 1.61
CA LEU A 132 11.66 3.83 1.24
C LEU A 132 10.98 5.15 0.90
N GLY A 133 9.81 5.08 0.29
CA GLY A 133 9.07 6.27 -0.12
C GLY A 133 7.62 6.00 -0.45
N VAL A 134 6.84 7.06 -0.48
CA VAL A 134 5.41 7.02 -0.76
C VAL A 134 4.98 8.24 -1.56
N ARG A 135 4.01 8.05 -2.45
CA ARG A 135 3.15 9.11 -2.98
C ARG A 135 1.77 8.90 -2.38
N ALA A 136 1.14 9.97 -1.95
CA ALA A 136 -0.16 9.89 -1.30
C ALA A 136 -0.96 11.18 -1.47
N VAL A 137 -2.29 11.08 -1.31
CA VAL A 137 -3.20 12.23 -1.28
C VAL A 137 -3.78 12.34 0.13
N ASN A 138 -3.62 13.51 0.76
CA ASN A 138 -4.14 13.77 2.09
C ASN A 138 -5.64 14.18 2.07
N GLY A 139 -6.24 14.37 3.25
CA GLY A 139 -7.63 14.78 3.39
C GLY A 139 -7.97 16.18 2.85
N ARG A 140 -6.95 16.99 2.49
CA ARG A 140 -7.13 18.28 1.80
C ARG A 140 -7.03 18.14 0.28
N ALA A 141 -6.99 16.90 -0.24
CA ALA A 141 -6.78 16.59 -1.65
C ALA A 141 -5.41 17.04 -2.21
N GLU A 142 -4.43 17.26 -1.35
CA GLU A 142 -3.07 17.59 -1.74
C GLU A 142 -2.28 16.32 -2.02
N LEU A 143 -1.72 16.21 -3.24
CA LEU A 143 -0.78 15.17 -3.59
C LEU A 143 0.60 15.53 -3.03
N PHE A 144 1.23 14.60 -2.34
CA PHE A 144 2.57 14.78 -1.82
C PHE A 144 3.42 13.52 -1.99
N LYS A 145 4.72 13.70 -1.89
CA LYS A 145 5.71 12.63 -1.88
C LYS A 145 6.56 12.74 -0.62
N SER A 146 6.83 11.62 0.03
CA SER A 146 7.76 11.53 1.16
C SER A 146 8.72 10.36 0.95
N GLY A 147 9.98 10.55 1.32
CA GLY A 147 11.03 9.57 1.05
C GLY A 147 11.47 9.56 -0.42
N GLY A 148 12.15 8.50 -0.81
CA GLY A 148 12.75 8.36 -2.15
C GLY A 148 13.10 6.91 -2.49
N ARG A 149 14.18 6.73 -3.24
CA ARG A 149 14.70 5.42 -3.63
C ARG A 149 15.93 5.00 -2.83
N VAL A 150 16.41 5.87 -1.93
CA VAL A 150 17.62 5.65 -1.14
C VAL A 150 17.29 5.36 0.32
N MET A 151 18.10 4.51 0.94
CA MET A 151 17.88 4.08 2.33
C MET A 151 18.07 5.20 3.36
N LYS A 152 18.87 6.24 3.05
CA LYS A 152 19.14 7.35 3.95
C LYS A 152 18.44 8.61 3.48
N ASN A 153 17.33 8.95 4.11
CA ASN A 153 16.70 10.25 4.00
C ASN A 153 16.63 10.84 5.40
N VAL A 154 17.52 11.82 5.67
CA VAL A 154 17.68 12.43 7.01
C VAL A 154 17.06 13.82 7.09
N THR A 155 16.31 14.24 6.07
CA THR A 155 15.75 15.58 6.00
C THR A 155 14.28 15.56 6.37
N GLY A 156 13.93 16.19 7.47
CA GLY A 156 12.54 16.39 7.89
C GLY A 156 11.87 15.19 8.56
N LEU A 157 10.55 15.24 8.65
CA LEU A 157 9.71 14.20 9.24
C LEU A 157 9.58 13.00 8.30
N ASP A 158 9.76 11.80 8.82
CA ASP A 158 9.54 10.54 8.06
C ASP A 158 8.04 10.24 7.94
N VAL A 159 7.38 10.99 7.08
CA VAL A 159 5.95 10.84 6.81
C VAL A 159 5.64 9.49 6.16
N ALA A 160 6.55 8.96 5.33
CA ALA A 160 6.35 7.66 4.67
C ALA A 160 6.15 6.57 5.72
N ARG A 161 7.02 6.48 6.72
CA ARG A 161 6.86 5.54 7.83
C ARG A 161 5.68 5.87 8.74
N GLY A 162 5.33 7.14 8.89
CA GLY A 162 4.15 7.58 9.63
C GLY A 162 2.83 7.10 9.01
N LEU A 163 2.77 7.01 7.68
CA LEU A 163 1.60 6.49 6.97
C LEU A 163 1.47 4.96 7.05
N THR A 164 2.57 4.24 7.29
CA THR A 164 2.54 2.79 7.42
C THR A 164 1.88 2.39 8.74
N GLY A 165 0.86 1.56 8.65
CA GLY A 165 0.02 1.19 9.80
C GLY A 165 -1.10 2.19 10.12
N SER A 166 -1.29 3.23 9.28
CA SER A 166 -2.37 4.22 9.47
C SER A 166 -3.74 3.77 8.95
N TRP A 167 -3.82 2.64 8.26
CA TRP A 167 -5.05 2.10 7.65
C TRP A 167 -5.74 3.07 6.68
N GLY A 168 -4.96 3.96 6.05
CA GLY A 168 -5.50 4.98 5.15
C GLY A 168 -6.19 6.16 5.85
N THR A 169 -6.13 6.24 7.18
CA THR A 169 -6.82 7.30 7.95
C THR A 169 -6.12 8.67 7.86
N LEU A 170 -4.82 8.69 7.57
CA LEU A 170 -4.02 9.92 7.44
C LEU A 170 -3.94 10.41 5.99
N ALA A 171 -3.80 9.49 5.05
CA ALA A 171 -3.74 9.78 3.62
C ALA A 171 -4.01 8.50 2.81
N VAL A 172 -4.41 8.66 1.57
CA VAL A 172 -4.57 7.55 0.60
C VAL A 172 -3.26 7.41 -0.16
N MET A 173 -2.55 6.30 0.06
CA MET A 173 -1.35 5.98 -0.70
C MET A 173 -1.71 5.69 -2.17
N THR A 174 -0.94 6.26 -3.10
CA THR A 174 -1.11 6.06 -4.55
C THR A 174 0.01 5.23 -5.14
N GLU A 175 1.22 5.35 -4.58
CA GLU A 175 2.41 4.60 -4.95
C GLU A 175 3.29 4.36 -3.73
N VAL A 176 3.92 3.21 -3.66
CA VAL A 176 4.89 2.85 -2.62
C VAL A 176 6.21 2.42 -3.25
N THR A 177 7.33 2.88 -2.68
CA THR A 177 8.69 2.46 -3.03
C THR A 177 9.26 1.69 -1.85
N PHE A 178 9.79 0.50 -2.08
CA PHE A 178 10.20 -0.41 -1.02
C PHE A 178 11.41 -1.25 -1.41
N LYS A 179 12.10 -1.78 -0.38
CA LYS A 179 13.19 -2.71 -0.52
C LYS A 179 12.67 -4.11 -0.82
N VAL A 180 13.42 -4.82 -1.67
CA VAL A 180 13.27 -6.25 -1.90
C VAL A 180 14.54 -6.97 -1.46
N ALA A 181 14.52 -8.29 -1.37
CA ALA A 181 15.67 -9.08 -0.95
C ALA A 181 15.89 -10.26 -1.91
N PRO A 182 17.11 -10.76 -2.05
CA PRO A 182 17.36 -12.01 -2.75
C PRO A 182 16.63 -13.18 -2.08
N LEU A 183 16.15 -14.13 -2.87
CA LEU A 183 15.70 -15.42 -2.34
C LEU A 183 16.92 -16.16 -1.75
N PRO A 184 16.80 -16.75 -0.55
CA PRO A 184 17.86 -17.59 -0.01
C PRO A 184 18.06 -18.82 -0.89
N GLN A 185 19.31 -19.21 -1.12
CA GLN A 185 19.66 -20.37 -1.96
C GLN A 185 19.36 -21.71 -1.26
N THR A 186 19.30 -21.69 0.07
CA THR A 186 18.94 -22.85 0.91
C THR A 186 18.01 -22.39 2.03
N MET A 187 16.99 -23.18 2.29
CA MET A 187 16.12 -23.04 3.47
C MET A 187 16.40 -24.15 4.46
#